data_7001b68a452aa64d05522ae5225e73dd
#
_entry.id   7001b68a452aa64d05522ae5225e73dd
#
_cell.length_a   1.000
_cell.length_b   1.000
_cell.length_c   1.000
_cell.angle_alpha   90.00
_cell.angle_beta   90.00
_cell.angle_gamma   90.00
#
_symmetry.space_group_name_H-M   'P 1'
#
loop_
_entity.id
_entity.type
_entity.pdbx_description
1 polymer ?
#
loop_
_entity_poly.entity_id
_entity_poly.type
_entity_poly.pdbx_seq_one_letter_code
_entity_poly.pdbx_strand_id
1 'polypeptide(L)'
;MQITEETFEAFLKCKTKSYLYFKGVVGIPSEFSQSRGYLREEYKRTCRERRCSAVRDGQWHAGTPDLQSLENGRYCLIFDYVVTLPEIHARLEAIQVSIIAPWNFSFRL
;
A
#
# COMPACT_ATOMS: atom_id res chain seq x y z
N MET A 1 -9.53 17.81 -6.70
CA MET A 1 -8.23 17.64 -6.02
C MET A 1 -8.23 16.32 -5.29
N GLN A 2 -7.24 15.51 -5.52
CA GLN A 2 -7.18 14.15 -4.97
C GLN A 2 -6.13 14.09 -3.85
N ILE A 3 -6.48 13.48 -2.72
CA ILE A 3 -5.56 13.28 -1.61
C ILE A 3 -4.80 11.96 -1.85
N THR A 4 -3.47 12.05 -1.83
CA THR A 4 -2.58 10.89 -1.94
C THR A 4 -1.97 10.55 -0.58
N GLU A 5 -1.38 9.36 -0.45
CA GLU A 5 -0.64 8.96 0.75
C GLU A 5 0.45 9.96 1.10
N GLU A 6 1.21 10.38 0.10
CA GLU A 6 2.33 11.32 0.29
C GLU A 6 1.87 12.65 0.83
N THR A 7 0.77 13.17 0.30
CA THR A 7 0.18 14.42 0.77
C THR A 7 -0.33 14.28 2.20
N PHE A 8 -0.97 13.17 2.51
CA PHE A 8 -1.49 12.90 3.85
C PHE A 8 -0.36 12.76 4.87
N GLU A 9 0.68 12.01 4.56
CA GLU A 9 1.86 11.88 5.42
C GLU A 9 2.54 13.22 5.64
N ALA A 10 2.68 14.01 4.58
CA ALA A 10 3.25 15.35 4.68
C ALA A 10 2.42 16.24 5.60
N PHE A 11 1.10 16.15 5.53
CA PHE A 11 0.19 16.91 6.39
C PHE A 11 0.39 16.58 7.87
N LEU A 12 0.56 15.31 8.19
CA LEU A 12 0.79 14.86 9.57
C LEU A 12 2.11 15.37 10.13
N LYS A 13 3.12 15.54 9.28
CA LYS A 13 4.44 16.02 9.68
C LYS A 13 4.55 17.54 9.62
N CYS A 14 4.03 18.14 8.57
CA CYS A 14 4.14 19.57 8.32
C CYS A 14 3.05 20.02 7.33
N LYS A 15 2.13 20.86 7.82
CA LYS A 15 1.02 21.37 6.99
C LYS A 15 1.50 22.17 5.79
N THR A 16 2.57 22.94 5.93
CA THR A 16 3.15 23.72 4.85
C THR A 16 3.67 22.81 3.74
N LYS A 17 4.34 21.72 4.10
CA LYS A 17 4.83 20.74 3.13
C LYS A 17 3.70 20.11 2.32
N SER A 18 2.60 19.77 3.00
CA SER A 18 1.40 19.26 2.34
C SER A 18 0.83 20.26 1.35
N TYR A 19 0.73 21.52 1.74
CA TYR A 19 0.26 22.59 0.87
C TYR A 19 1.13 22.73 -0.38
N LEU A 20 2.46 22.70 -0.21
CA LEU A 20 3.40 22.77 -1.33
C LEU A 20 3.24 21.59 -2.28
N TYR A 21 3.01 20.41 -1.77
CA TYR A 21 2.73 19.23 -2.62
C TYR A 21 1.46 19.42 -3.46
N PHE A 22 0.40 19.98 -2.86
CA PHE A 22 -0.82 20.28 -3.63
C PHE A 22 -0.56 21.31 -4.73
N LYS A 23 0.37 22.23 -4.52
CA LYS A 23 0.75 23.21 -5.53
C LYS A 23 1.72 22.68 -6.58
N GLY A 24 2.14 21.42 -6.45
CA GLY A 24 3.06 20.80 -7.39
C GLY A 24 4.51 21.19 -7.18
N VAL A 25 4.84 21.76 -6.03
CA VAL A 25 6.22 22.10 -5.69
C VAL A 25 6.91 20.86 -5.15
N VAL A 26 7.98 20.44 -5.81
CA VAL A 26 8.78 19.29 -5.43
C VAL A 26 10.08 19.79 -4.82
N GLY A 27 10.35 19.36 -3.58
CA GLY A 27 11.60 19.69 -2.91
C GLY A 27 12.75 18.81 -3.36
N ILE A 28 13.96 19.21 -3.00
CA ILE A 28 15.17 18.42 -3.24
C ILE A 28 15.34 17.48 -2.04
N PRO A 29 15.34 16.15 -2.24
CA PRO A 29 15.52 15.23 -1.13
C PRO A 29 16.94 15.32 -0.55
N SER A 30 17.05 15.27 0.77
CA SER A 30 18.34 15.24 1.46
C SER A 30 18.97 13.85 1.33
N GLU A 31 20.29 13.75 1.55
CA GLU A 31 20.98 12.46 1.59
C GLU A 31 20.37 11.52 2.62
N PHE A 32 19.99 12.08 3.77
CA PHE A 32 19.31 11.31 4.83
C PHE A 32 17.97 10.73 4.35
N SER A 33 17.16 11.54 3.66
CA SER A 33 15.88 11.11 3.11
C SER A 33 16.07 10.02 2.05
N GLN A 34 17.10 10.14 1.21
CA GLN A 34 17.43 9.13 0.20
C GLN A 34 17.86 7.81 0.85
N SER A 35 18.72 7.87 1.88
CA SER A 35 19.13 6.67 2.63
C SER A 35 17.96 5.98 3.30
N ARG A 36 17.07 6.74 3.92
CA ARG A 36 15.86 6.18 4.53
C ARG A 36 14.94 5.54 3.50
N GLY A 37 14.80 6.16 2.34
CA GLY A 37 14.03 5.60 1.23
C GLY A 37 14.59 4.26 0.78
N TYR A 38 15.90 4.16 0.61
CA TYR A 38 16.56 2.91 0.25
C TYR A 38 16.34 1.81 1.29
N LEU A 39 16.56 2.12 2.57
CA LEU A 39 16.36 1.16 3.65
C LEU A 39 14.90 0.70 3.75
N ARG A 40 13.96 1.59 3.52
CA ARG A 40 12.53 1.27 3.51
C ARG A 40 12.19 0.30 2.40
N GLU A 41 12.70 0.52 1.19
CA GLU A 41 12.47 -0.38 0.05
C GLU A 41 13.10 -1.76 0.28
N GLU A 42 14.30 -1.81 0.86
CA GLU A 42 14.95 -3.08 1.22
C GLU A 42 14.14 -3.84 2.26
N TYR A 43 13.63 -3.15 3.26
CA TYR A 43 12.80 -3.75 4.30
C TYR A 43 11.49 -4.30 3.71
N LYS A 44 10.83 -3.52 2.86
CA LYS A 44 9.60 -3.95 2.18
C LYS A 44 9.85 -5.21 1.35
N ARG A 45 10.93 -5.24 0.59
CA ARG A 45 11.28 -6.38 -0.24
C ARG A 45 11.49 -7.64 0.61
N THR A 46 12.23 -7.54 1.70
CA THR A 46 12.49 -8.65 2.62
C THR A 46 11.19 -9.16 3.26
N CYS A 47 10.34 -8.26 3.72
CA CYS A 47 9.05 -8.63 4.31
C CYS A 47 8.15 -9.31 3.28
N ARG A 48 8.12 -8.81 2.06
CA ARG A 48 7.33 -9.38 0.97
C ARG A 48 7.77 -10.80 0.64
N GLU A 49 9.08 -11.01 0.53
CA GLU A 49 9.66 -12.33 0.27
C GLU A 49 9.29 -13.33 1.37
N ARG A 50 9.39 -12.93 2.63
CA ARG A 50 9.02 -13.78 3.77
C ARG A 50 7.54 -14.14 3.74
N ARG A 51 6.68 -13.18 3.44
CA ARG A 51 5.23 -13.40 3.37
C ARG A 51 4.87 -14.34 2.23
N CYS A 52 5.47 -14.15 1.05
CA CYS A 52 5.24 -15.03 -0.08
C CYS A 52 5.68 -16.46 0.20
N SER A 53 6.80 -16.65 0.93
CA SER A 53 7.30 -17.98 1.30
C SER A 53 6.36 -18.72 2.23
N ALA A 54 5.58 -18.02 3.05
CA ALA A 54 4.63 -18.61 3.99
C ALA A 54 3.30 -18.99 3.35
N VAL A 55 3.07 -18.64 2.10
CA VAL A 55 1.81 -18.87 1.38
C VAL A 55 2.07 -19.81 0.21
N ARG A 56 1.09 -20.63 -0.15
CA ARG A 56 1.19 -21.53 -1.30
C ARG A 56 1.29 -20.72 -2.61
N ASP A 57 1.97 -21.28 -3.59
CA ASP A 57 2.07 -20.68 -4.90
C ASP A 57 0.66 -20.46 -5.48
N GLY A 58 0.44 -19.27 -6.06
CA GLY A 58 -0.84 -18.89 -6.62
C GLY A 58 -1.84 -18.30 -5.63
N GLN A 59 -1.52 -18.26 -4.33
CA GLN A 59 -2.39 -17.65 -3.32
C GLN A 59 -2.05 -16.20 -3.01
N TRP A 60 -1.07 -15.64 -3.67
CA TRP A 60 -0.73 -14.22 -3.56
C TRP A 60 -0.84 -13.54 -4.91
N HIS A 61 -1.10 -12.25 -4.89
CA HIS A 61 -1.25 -11.42 -6.09
C HIS A 61 -0.64 -10.06 -5.86
N ALA A 62 0.04 -9.53 -6.86
CA ALA A 62 0.55 -8.16 -6.86
C ALA A 62 -0.34 -7.32 -7.78
N GLY A 63 -0.83 -6.21 -7.27
CA GLY A 63 -1.75 -5.35 -7.96
C GLY A 63 -3.18 -5.51 -7.45
N THR A 64 -4.13 -4.79 -8.07
CA THR A 64 -5.54 -4.83 -7.67
C THR A 64 -6.24 -5.96 -8.42
N PRO A 65 -6.68 -7.04 -7.72
CA PRO A 65 -7.43 -8.10 -8.38
C PRO A 65 -8.86 -7.65 -8.67
N ASP A 66 -9.55 -8.40 -9.54
CA ASP A 66 -10.96 -8.15 -9.80
C ASP A 66 -11.82 -8.56 -8.59
N LEU A 67 -13.03 -8.01 -8.52
CA LEU A 67 -13.94 -8.27 -7.41
C LEU A 67 -14.30 -9.75 -7.28
N GLN A 68 -14.43 -10.44 -8.40
CA GLN A 68 -14.77 -11.85 -8.42
C GLN A 68 -13.69 -12.69 -7.73
N SER A 69 -12.42 -12.42 -7.99
CA SER A 69 -11.31 -13.11 -7.34
C SER A 69 -11.28 -12.83 -5.84
N LEU A 70 -11.63 -11.63 -5.41
CA LEU A 70 -11.74 -11.28 -3.99
C LEU A 70 -12.89 -12.02 -3.31
N GLU A 71 -14.05 -12.06 -3.94
CA GLU A 71 -15.23 -12.74 -3.42
C GLU A 71 -15.02 -14.25 -3.29
N ASN A 72 -14.32 -14.84 -4.25
CA ASN A 72 -14.01 -16.27 -4.26
C ASN A 72 -12.91 -16.66 -3.26
N GLY A 73 -12.25 -15.69 -2.62
CA GLY A 73 -11.17 -15.97 -1.70
C GLY A 73 -9.96 -16.61 -2.35
N ARG A 74 -9.72 -16.34 -3.63
CA ARG A 74 -8.64 -16.94 -4.41
C ARG A 74 -7.27 -16.58 -3.87
N TYR A 75 -7.12 -15.34 -3.37
CA TYR A 75 -5.87 -14.84 -2.84
C TYR A 75 -6.00 -14.59 -1.35
N CYS A 76 -5.04 -15.08 -0.58
CA CYS A 76 -4.97 -14.78 0.85
C CYS A 76 -3.98 -13.66 1.16
N LEU A 77 -3.17 -13.24 0.18
CA LEU A 77 -2.19 -12.18 0.33
C LEU A 77 -2.17 -11.34 -0.94
N ILE A 78 -2.36 -10.03 -0.80
CA ILE A 78 -2.40 -9.10 -1.92
C ILE A 78 -1.43 -7.96 -1.64
N PHE A 79 -0.55 -7.67 -2.61
CA PHE A 79 0.40 -6.56 -2.55
C PHE A 79 -0.02 -5.46 -3.52
N ASP A 80 0.33 -4.23 -3.18
CA ASP A 80 0.11 -3.06 -4.04
C ASP A 80 -1.35 -2.88 -4.47
N TYR A 81 -2.27 -3.08 -3.54
CA TYR A 81 -3.69 -2.86 -3.78
C TYR A 81 -3.97 -1.36 -3.88
N VAL A 82 -4.52 -0.92 -5.00
CA VAL A 82 -4.81 0.48 -5.25
C VAL A 82 -6.30 0.77 -5.04
N VAL A 83 -6.58 1.75 -4.20
CA VAL A 83 -7.92 2.29 -3.99
C VAL A 83 -7.96 3.67 -4.62
N THR A 84 -8.83 3.86 -5.61
CA THR A 84 -9.00 5.14 -6.27
C THR A 84 -10.46 5.58 -6.16
N LEU A 85 -10.66 6.70 -5.49
CA LEU A 85 -11.93 7.41 -5.42
C LEU A 85 -11.70 8.82 -5.97
N PRO A 86 -12.76 9.57 -6.34
CA PRO A 86 -12.58 10.92 -6.87
C PRO A 86 -11.75 11.85 -5.97
N GLU A 87 -11.82 11.66 -4.66
CA GLU A 87 -11.16 12.52 -3.68
C GLU A 87 -9.92 11.88 -3.06
N ILE A 88 -9.77 10.55 -3.14
CA ILE A 88 -8.71 9.81 -2.47
C ILE A 88 -8.07 8.82 -3.43
N HIS A 89 -6.74 8.80 -3.42
CA HIS A 89 -5.94 7.78 -4.08
C HIS A 89 -4.95 7.21 -3.07
N ALA A 90 -5.02 5.91 -2.83
CA ALA A 90 -4.16 5.22 -1.87
C ALA A 90 -3.70 3.88 -2.41
N ARG A 91 -2.47 3.51 -2.06
CA ARG A 91 -1.91 2.19 -2.37
C ARG A 91 -1.61 1.48 -1.05
N LEU A 92 -2.21 0.34 -0.87
CA LEU A 92 -1.97 -0.50 0.29
C LEU A 92 -0.80 -1.44 -0.01
N GLU A 93 0.20 -1.45 0.86
CA GLU A 93 1.42 -2.25 0.64
C GLU A 93 1.14 -3.74 0.68
N ALA A 94 0.32 -4.19 1.63
CA ALA A 94 -0.06 -5.59 1.74
C ALA A 94 -1.38 -5.73 2.47
N ILE A 95 -2.20 -6.65 1.99
CA ILE A 95 -3.45 -7.02 2.63
C ILE A 95 -3.44 -8.53 2.85
N GLN A 96 -3.66 -8.96 4.08
CA GLN A 96 -3.89 -10.36 4.38
C GLN A 96 -5.39 -10.59 4.51
N VAL A 97 -5.91 -11.50 3.70
CA VAL A 97 -7.33 -11.84 3.68
C VAL A 97 -7.52 -13.15 4.40
N SER A 98 -8.36 -13.15 5.44
CA SER A 98 -8.73 -14.35 6.20
C SER A 98 -10.22 -14.59 6.07
N ILE A 99 -10.59 -15.79 5.72
CA ILE A 99 -12.00 -16.21 5.70
C ILE A 99 -12.28 -16.92 7.01
N ILE A 100 -13.06 -16.26 7.89
CA ILE A 100 -13.40 -16.84 9.20
C ILE A 100 -14.62 -17.75 9.07
N ALA A 101 -15.55 -17.38 8.20
CA ALA A 101 -16.74 -18.14 7.85
C ALA A 101 -17.06 -17.88 6.37
N PRO A 102 -17.89 -18.70 5.71
CA PRO A 102 -18.15 -18.54 4.27
C PRO A 102 -18.60 -17.15 3.83
N TRP A 103 -19.11 -16.36 4.74
CA TRP A 103 -19.63 -15.01 4.48
C TRP A 103 -18.92 -13.91 5.25
N ASN A 104 -17.91 -14.24 6.04
CA ASN A 104 -17.15 -13.27 6.83
C ASN A 104 -15.73 -13.16 6.33
N PHE A 105 -15.31 -11.93 6.00
CA PHE A 105 -13.94 -11.62 5.60
C PHE A 105 -13.32 -10.69 6.62
N SER A 106 -12.08 -10.99 7.00
CA SER A 106 -11.27 -10.12 7.84
C SER A 106 -10.07 -9.64 7.05
N PHE A 107 -9.86 -8.32 7.02
CA PHE A 107 -8.71 -7.71 6.36
C PHE A 107 -7.74 -7.17 7.40
N ARG A 108 -6.46 -7.50 7.25
CA ARG A 108 -5.37 -7.00 8.10
C ARG A 108 -4.33 -6.31 7.22
N LEU A 109 -3.92 -5.15 7.66
CA LEU A 109 -2.88 -4.35 7.00
C LEU A 109 -1.52 -4.63 7.62
#